data_1313822fcb8797c784cabf7399c0daa9
#
_entry.id   1313822fcb8797c784cabf7399c0daa9
#
_cell.length_a   1.000
_cell.length_b   1.000
_cell.length_c   1.000
_cell.angle_alpha   90.00
_cell.angle_beta   90.00
_cell.angle_gamma   90.00
#
_symmetry.space_group_name_H-M   'P 1'
#
loop_
_entity.id
_entity.type
_entity.pdbx_description
1 polymer ?
#
loop_
_entity_poly.entity_id
_entity_poly.type
_entity_poly.pdbx_seq_one_letter_code
_entity_poly.pdbx_strand_id
1 'polypeptide(L)'
;MEFESGGLSREEIRKKRRQKERKRALLVLGGIAAVVCLMLGIGITVLVHTISSNHAQKQEAAKQAMLEQQAAEKETAAALAEAKKEEELAAQKAEEAETAEAEPADAPEETDVAQDDVTDTDSSDETASDQTDTANQEDAEAVLEEMVASQIAGMSIEQKAAALFFVTPEQLLGIETPVTEVGSSISEKLNQYPVGGIVLKEGNITSAEGLSEMVSNLQVFTQNSLFIGISDEGGEDSPFITSGISENVIASQKEIAESLGNTGAYSAGISLGSELKQFGFNVDFAPLADVSLNDGSIAEQKGFGKDAATNAELARNVVKGLTDQSIFAGVKYFPGYGDATQEGNGGQIISQRTRDDLKEEYAPYQEAIDAGAKFLMISHVSLPKIRGDKRPASLSTEIITDIVRDEWGYDGIVITDYMDKSCIYQKYTYAEAAVGAIEAGADMILSTKNFAKSYNGILDAVKKGQLTEERIDQSLTRIYKVKFASKVAGY
;
A
#
# COMPACT_ATOMS: atom_id res chain seq x y z
N MET A 1 0.81 -81.70 67.26
CA MET A 1 0.07 -80.75 66.43
C MET A 1 0.20 -79.37 67.01
N GLU A 2 1.18 -78.62 66.55
CA GLU A 2 1.37 -77.23 66.93
C GLU A 2 0.63 -76.31 66.00
N PHE A 3 -0.25 -75.43 66.54
CA PHE A 3 -0.94 -74.41 65.79
C PHE A 3 -0.03 -73.14 65.80
N GLU A 4 0.57 -72.85 64.64
CA GLU A 4 1.21 -71.55 64.44
C GLU A 4 0.14 -70.47 64.20
N SER A 5 0.01 -69.62 65.20
CA SER A 5 -0.81 -68.38 65.05
C SER A 5 0.02 -67.29 64.38
N GLY A 6 -0.09 -67.20 63.02
CA GLY A 6 0.59 -66.16 62.26
C GLY A 6 -0.10 -64.83 62.39
N GLY A 7 0.09 -64.14 63.50
CA GLY A 7 -0.36 -62.74 63.66
C GLY A 7 0.67 -61.79 63.10
N LEU A 8 0.21 -60.89 62.15
CA LEU A 8 1.02 -59.80 61.56
C LEU A 8 1.65 -58.94 62.68
N SER A 9 2.98 -58.65 62.58
CA SER A 9 3.69 -57.82 63.49
C SER A 9 3.10 -56.42 63.57
N ARG A 10 3.22 -55.73 64.73
CA ARG A 10 2.73 -54.33 64.92
C ARG A 10 3.29 -53.38 63.86
N GLU A 11 4.47 -53.67 63.34
CA GLU A 11 5.14 -52.88 62.31
C GLU A 11 4.50 -53.09 60.93
N GLU A 12 4.09 -54.29 60.54
CA GLU A 12 3.38 -54.60 59.32
C GLU A 12 1.96 -54.03 59.26
N ILE A 13 1.29 -54.02 60.45
CA ILE A 13 -0.02 -53.37 60.58
C ILE A 13 0.11 -51.87 60.41
N ARG A 14 1.14 -51.20 60.93
CA ARG A 14 1.40 -49.79 60.70
C ARG A 14 1.75 -49.47 59.25
N LYS A 15 2.59 -50.30 58.61
CA LYS A 15 2.89 -50.16 57.14
C LYS A 15 1.65 -50.30 56.29
N LYS A 16 0.78 -51.29 56.51
CA LYS A 16 -0.48 -51.48 55.81
C LYS A 16 -1.45 -50.29 56.02
N ARG A 17 -1.55 -49.75 57.23
CA ARG A 17 -2.34 -48.54 57.50
C ARG A 17 -1.82 -47.29 56.75
N ARG A 18 -0.52 -47.05 56.79
CA ARG A 18 0.10 -45.92 56.03
C ARG A 18 -0.07 -46.09 54.53
N GLN A 19 0.03 -47.30 53.99
CA GLN A 19 -0.25 -47.55 52.56
C GLN A 19 -1.73 -47.31 52.21
N LYS A 20 -2.66 -47.68 53.06
CA LYS A 20 -4.10 -47.47 52.83
C LYS A 20 -4.46 -45.96 52.90
N GLU A 21 -3.85 -45.23 53.82
CA GLU A 21 -4.01 -43.78 53.94
C GLU A 21 -3.40 -43.05 52.76
N ARG A 22 -2.21 -43.42 52.26
CA ARG A 22 -1.61 -42.87 51.03
C ARG A 22 -2.45 -43.13 49.81
N LYS A 23 -3.00 -44.37 49.66
CA LYS A 23 -3.89 -44.66 48.54
C LYS A 23 -5.21 -43.84 48.59
N ARG A 24 -5.77 -43.60 49.77
CA ARG A 24 -6.96 -42.73 49.93
C ARG A 24 -6.63 -41.29 49.65
N ALA A 25 -5.50 -40.78 50.11
CA ALA A 25 -5.07 -39.41 49.80
C ALA A 25 -4.82 -39.20 48.30
N LEU A 26 -4.21 -40.17 47.59
CA LEU A 26 -3.99 -40.12 46.13
C LEU A 26 -5.30 -40.17 45.37
N LEU A 27 -6.29 -40.93 45.82
CA LEU A 27 -7.66 -40.99 45.17
C LEU A 27 -8.41 -39.65 45.39
N VAL A 28 -8.28 -39.02 46.54
CA VAL A 28 -8.89 -37.72 46.81
C VAL A 28 -8.24 -36.60 45.98
N LEU A 29 -6.88 -36.59 45.93
CA LEU A 29 -6.12 -35.65 45.10
C LEU A 29 -6.42 -35.83 43.64
N GLY A 30 -6.51 -37.05 43.11
CA GLY A 30 -6.89 -37.37 41.74
C GLY A 30 -8.34 -36.91 41.39
N GLY A 31 -9.26 -37.08 42.35
CA GLY A 31 -10.63 -36.58 42.20
C GLY A 31 -10.72 -35.05 42.14
N ILE A 32 -9.97 -34.35 42.99
CA ILE A 32 -9.87 -32.86 43.00
C ILE A 32 -9.24 -32.38 41.68
N ALA A 33 -8.16 -33.00 41.22
CA ALA A 33 -7.53 -32.64 39.95
C ALA A 33 -8.47 -32.83 38.75
N ALA A 34 -9.24 -33.91 38.71
CA ALA A 34 -10.24 -34.17 37.67
C ALA A 34 -11.35 -33.12 37.67
N VAL A 35 -11.84 -32.69 38.81
CA VAL A 35 -12.87 -31.64 38.96
C VAL A 35 -12.31 -30.27 38.46
N VAL A 36 -11.08 -29.94 38.86
CA VAL A 36 -10.42 -28.69 38.41
C VAL A 36 -10.22 -28.68 36.90
N CYS A 37 -9.78 -29.78 36.28
CA CYS A 37 -9.66 -29.88 34.82
C CYS A 37 -11.01 -29.76 34.12
N LEU A 38 -12.09 -30.30 34.68
CA LEU A 38 -13.43 -30.21 34.12
C LEU A 38 -13.98 -28.77 34.19
N MET A 39 -13.74 -28.07 35.30
CA MET A 39 -14.11 -26.65 35.47
C MET A 39 -13.33 -25.74 34.52
N LEU A 40 -12.03 -25.97 34.33
CA LEU A 40 -11.20 -25.24 33.38
C LEU A 40 -11.65 -25.49 31.94
N GLY A 41 -11.99 -26.73 31.57
CA GLY A 41 -12.52 -27.09 30.26
C GLY A 41 -13.85 -26.39 29.94
N ILE A 42 -14.76 -26.34 30.91
CA ILE A 42 -16.04 -25.60 30.78
C ILE A 42 -15.80 -24.10 30.67
N GLY A 43 -14.90 -23.54 31.48
CA GLY A 43 -14.56 -22.12 31.43
C GLY A 43 -13.99 -21.70 30.07
N ILE A 44 -13.08 -22.50 29.50
CA ILE A 44 -12.52 -22.25 28.17
C ILE A 44 -13.59 -22.34 27.07
N THR A 45 -14.48 -23.33 27.14
CA THR A 45 -15.57 -23.49 26.13
C THR A 45 -16.54 -22.33 26.17
N VAL A 46 -16.91 -21.86 27.35
CA VAL A 46 -17.78 -20.68 27.51
C VAL A 46 -17.09 -19.42 27.01
N LEU A 47 -15.80 -19.23 27.31
CA LEU A 47 -15.02 -18.08 26.84
C LEU A 47 -14.91 -18.07 25.31
N VAL A 48 -14.57 -19.19 24.69
CA VAL A 48 -14.49 -19.32 23.23
C VAL A 48 -15.86 -19.09 22.57
N HIS A 49 -16.94 -19.60 23.15
CA HIS A 49 -18.30 -19.39 22.62
C HIS A 49 -18.71 -17.91 22.73
N THR A 50 -18.37 -17.23 23.84
CA THR A 50 -18.70 -15.80 24.04
C THR A 50 -17.89 -14.92 23.08
N ILE A 51 -16.61 -15.21 22.86
CA ILE A 51 -15.76 -14.50 21.91
C ILE A 51 -16.28 -14.71 20.47
N SER A 52 -16.62 -15.95 20.10
CA SER A 52 -17.15 -16.26 18.77
C SER A 52 -18.50 -15.59 18.51
N SER A 53 -19.43 -15.55 19.49
CA SER A 53 -20.73 -14.90 19.32
C SER A 53 -20.61 -13.38 19.23
N ASN A 54 -19.70 -12.75 19.99
CA ASN A 54 -19.41 -11.32 19.89
C ASN A 54 -18.76 -10.96 18.55
N HIS A 55 -17.94 -11.85 18.00
CA HIS A 55 -17.30 -11.66 16.69
C HIS A 55 -18.34 -11.75 15.57
N ALA A 56 -19.23 -12.73 15.61
CA ALA A 56 -20.31 -12.88 14.65
C ALA A 56 -21.28 -11.67 14.67
N GLN A 57 -21.63 -11.16 15.85
CA GLN A 57 -22.46 -9.94 15.97
C GLN A 57 -21.79 -8.69 15.42
N LYS A 58 -20.48 -8.52 15.63
CA LYS A 58 -19.73 -7.39 15.06
C LYS A 58 -19.60 -7.50 13.54
N GLN A 59 -19.38 -8.71 12.99
CA GLN A 59 -19.35 -8.93 11.54
C GLN A 59 -20.72 -8.64 10.90
N GLU A 60 -21.80 -9.04 11.54
CA GLU A 60 -23.15 -8.80 11.03
C GLU A 60 -23.50 -7.30 11.06
N ALA A 61 -23.10 -6.58 12.11
CA ALA A 61 -23.24 -5.14 12.21
C ALA A 61 -22.40 -4.39 11.18
N ALA A 62 -21.16 -4.82 10.94
CA ALA A 62 -20.28 -4.23 9.91
C ALA A 62 -20.81 -4.48 8.49
N LYS A 63 -21.35 -5.69 8.23
CA LYS A 63 -21.98 -6.03 6.96
C LYS A 63 -23.24 -5.22 6.72
N GLN A 64 -24.02 -4.98 7.77
CA GLN A 64 -25.24 -4.19 7.70
C GLN A 64 -24.93 -2.70 7.46
N ALA A 65 -23.90 -2.15 8.11
CA ALA A 65 -23.41 -0.79 7.88
C ALA A 65 -22.88 -0.61 6.44
N MET A 66 -22.17 -1.61 5.90
CA MET A 66 -21.67 -1.59 4.53
C MET A 66 -22.82 -1.66 3.50
N LEU A 67 -23.88 -2.43 3.77
CA LEU A 67 -25.07 -2.49 2.93
C LEU A 67 -25.86 -1.16 2.96
N GLU A 68 -25.94 -0.53 4.12
CA GLU A 68 -26.56 0.79 4.27
C GLU A 68 -25.75 1.88 3.55
N GLN A 69 -24.42 1.81 3.60
CA GLN A 69 -23.56 2.72 2.87
C GLN A 69 -23.67 2.53 1.35
N GLN A 70 -23.67 1.29 0.85
CA GLN A 70 -23.90 0.99 -0.57
C GLN A 70 -25.29 1.42 -1.05
N ALA A 71 -26.31 1.34 -0.20
CA ALA A 71 -27.65 1.83 -0.53
C ALA A 71 -27.66 3.36 -0.63
N ALA A 72 -27.02 4.08 0.28
CA ALA A 72 -26.88 5.53 0.26
C ALA A 72 -26.06 6.03 -0.94
N GLU A 73 -24.97 5.34 -1.29
CA GLU A 73 -24.17 5.62 -2.51
C GLU A 73 -24.97 5.41 -3.78
N LYS A 74 -25.82 4.40 -3.83
CA LYS A 74 -26.70 4.12 -4.98
C LYS A 74 -27.80 5.16 -5.11
N GLU A 75 -28.32 5.65 -4.00
CA GLU A 75 -29.35 6.70 -3.96
C GLU A 75 -28.75 8.05 -4.37
N THR A 76 -27.55 8.39 -3.92
CA THR A 76 -26.83 9.59 -4.36
C THR A 76 -26.45 9.53 -5.84
N ALA A 77 -26.01 8.39 -6.36
CA ALA A 77 -25.70 8.20 -7.77
C ALA A 77 -26.96 8.31 -8.65
N ALA A 78 -28.11 7.83 -8.18
CA ALA A 78 -29.39 7.96 -8.88
C ALA A 78 -29.86 9.42 -8.90
N ALA A 79 -29.75 10.14 -7.79
CA ALA A 79 -30.10 11.56 -7.70
C ALA A 79 -29.21 12.43 -8.61
N LEU A 80 -27.90 12.11 -8.70
CA LEU A 80 -26.97 12.80 -9.58
C LEU A 80 -27.29 12.54 -11.07
N ALA A 81 -27.68 11.30 -11.40
CA ALA A 81 -28.10 10.95 -12.77
C ALA A 81 -29.43 11.64 -13.17
N GLU A 82 -30.32 11.88 -12.22
CA GLU A 82 -31.58 12.58 -12.44
C GLU A 82 -31.35 14.08 -12.60
N ALA A 83 -30.45 14.68 -11.80
CA ALA A 83 -30.04 16.08 -11.94
C ALA A 83 -29.35 16.36 -13.28
N LYS A 84 -28.45 15.47 -13.74
CA LYS A 84 -27.85 15.59 -15.10
C LYS A 84 -28.85 15.50 -16.22
N LYS A 85 -29.89 14.66 -16.09
CA LYS A 85 -30.98 14.60 -17.08
C LYS A 85 -31.83 15.87 -17.12
N GLU A 86 -32.06 16.49 -15.94
CA GLU A 86 -32.77 17.76 -15.86
C GLU A 86 -31.98 18.90 -16.49
N GLU A 87 -30.65 18.90 -16.29
CA GLU A 87 -29.72 19.87 -16.89
C GLU A 87 -29.63 19.71 -18.40
N GLU A 88 -29.53 18.50 -18.94
CA GLU A 88 -29.58 18.22 -20.37
C GLU A 88 -30.90 18.63 -20.99
N LEU A 89 -32.04 18.41 -20.30
CA LEU A 89 -33.36 18.81 -20.80
C LEU A 89 -33.55 20.34 -20.75
N ALA A 90 -32.92 21.02 -19.78
CA ALA A 90 -32.90 22.47 -19.70
C ALA A 90 -32.08 23.09 -20.84
N ALA A 91 -30.89 22.48 -21.12
CA ALA A 91 -30.06 22.90 -22.25
C ALA A 91 -30.73 22.70 -23.60
N GLN A 92 -31.42 21.58 -23.84
CA GLN A 92 -32.20 21.34 -25.06
C GLN A 92 -33.36 22.35 -25.25
N LYS A 93 -34.03 22.71 -24.15
CA LYS A 93 -35.09 23.71 -24.20
C LYS A 93 -34.58 25.13 -24.47
N ALA A 94 -33.35 25.43 -24.02
CA ALA A 94 -32.69 26.70 -24.32
C ALA A 94 -32.32 26.79 -25.82
N GLU A 95 -31.81 25.69 -26.38
CA GLU A 95 -31.46 25.58 -27.80
C GLU A 95 -32.68 25.61 -28.71
N GLU A 96 -33.80 24.99 -28.33
CA GLU A 96 -35.09 25.08 -29.06
C GLU A 96 -35.72 26.50 -29.00
N ALA A 97 -35.48 27.25 -27.91
CA ALA A 97 -35.95 28.63 -27.78
C ALA A 97 -35.15 29.59 -28.66
N GLU A 98 -33.83 29.36 -28.80
CA GLU A 98 -32.95 30.17 -29.64
C GLU A 98 -33.23 29.94 -31.15
N THR A 99 -33.63 28.70 -31.53
CA THR A 99 -34.02 28.38 -32.92
C THR A 99 -35.41 28.86 -33.30
N ALA A 100 -36.30 29.17 -32.35
CA ALA A 100 -37.68 29.65 -32.62
C ALA A 100 -37.77 31.17 -32.88
N GLU A 101 -36.73 31.96 -32.58
CA GLU A 101 -36.69 33.41 -32.88
C GLU A 101 -36.06 33.75 -34.22
N ALA A 102 -35.69 32.77 -35.04
CA ALA A 102 -35.05 32.97 -36.34
C ALA A 102 -35.98 32.53 -37.51
N GLU A 103 -37.12 33.20 -37.76
CA GLU A 103 -37.78 33.19 -39.06
C GLU A 103 -37.76 34.60 -39.70
N PRO A 104 -37.43 34.70 -41.01
CA PRO A 104 -37.12 35.98 -41.64
C PRO A 104 -38.33 36.61 -42.30
N ALA A 105 -38.51 37.88 -42.07
CA ALA A 105 -39.40 38.73 -42.93
C ALA A 105 -38.59 39.41 -44.03
N ASP A 106 -38.91 38.99 -45.23
CA ASP A 106 -38.92 39.64 -46.54
C ASP A 106 -38.06 40.88 -46.84
N ALA A 107 -37.32 40.78 -47.96
CA ALA A 107 -36.50 41.82 -48.57
C ALA A 107 -37.36 42.85 -49.35
N PRO A 108 -36.89 44.10 -49.71
CA PRO A 108 -36.15 44.24 -50.95
C PRO A 108 -35.02 45.29 -51.03
N GLU A 109 -34.12 45.00 -52.02
CA GLU A 109 -33.35 45.88 -52.92
C GLU A 109 -32.34 46.93 -52.45
N GLU A 110 -31.10 46.62 -52.86
CA GLU A 110 -30.01 47.42 -53.46
C GLU A 110 -29.79 48.88 -53.05
N THR A 111 -28.57 49.16 -52.59
CA THR A 111 -27.56 50.00 -53.28
C THR A 111 -26.23 50.04 -52.44
N ASP A 112 -25.22 49.68 -53.14
CA ASP A 112 -23.83 50.10 -53.30
C ASP A 112 -23.11 51.01 -52.29
N VAL A 113 -21.80 50.66 -52.03
CA VAL A 113 -20.60 51.46 -51.81
C VAL A 113 -20.06 51.62 -50.39
N ALA A 114 -18.82 51.12 -50.33
CA ALA A 114 -17.61 51.54 -49.56
C ALA A 114 -17.29 50.99 -48.17
N GLN A 115 -16.20 50.23 -48.22
CA GLN A 115 -15.04 50.17 -47.29
C GLN A 115 -15.02 51.13 -46.10
N ASP A 116 -14.81 50.64 -44.89
CA ASP A 116 -13.57 50.68 -44.13
C ASP A 116 -13.74 50.20 -42.67
N ASP A 117 -12.74 49.45 -42.31
CA ASP A 117 -12.02 49.44 -41.02
C ASP A 117 -12.51 48.59 -39.85
N VAL A 118 -11.60 47.79 -39.47
CA VAL A 118 -11.37 46.93 -38.34
C VAL A 118 -11.68 47.56 -36.97
N THR A 119 -12.39 46.87 -36.10
CA THR A 119 -11.98 46.72 -34.69
C THR A 119 -12.56 45.43 -34.09
N ASP A 120 -11.62 44.64 -33.67
CA ASP A 120 -11.61 43.53 -32.76
C ASP A 120 -12.42 43.85 -31.49
N THR A 121 -13.32 42.96 -31.08
CA THR A 121 -13.69 42.79 -29.66
C THR A 121 -13.91 41.33 -29.40
N ASP A 122 -12.85 40.80 -28.83
CA ASP A 122 -12.68 39.48 -28.28
C ASP A 122 -13.65 39.19 -27.12
N SER A 123 -14.11 38.00 -27.11
CA SER A 123 -14.97 37.35 -26.16
C SER A 123 -14.38 37.27 -24.73
N SER A 124 -15.17 37.60 -23.76
CA SER A 124 -14.88 37.38 -22.31
C SER A 124 -15.99 36.53 -21.72
N ASP A 125 -15.90 35.21 -21.87
CA ASP A 125 -16.78 34.27 -21.12
C ASP A 125 -16.12 32.95 -20.70
N GLU A 126 -14.78 32.80 -20.86
CA GLU A 126 -14.06 31.62 -20.37
C GLU A 126 -13.44 31.79 -18.97
N THR A 127 -13.53 32.95 -18.35
CA THR A 127 -12.85 33.24 -17.08
C THR A 127 -13.67 32.96 -15.81
N ALA A 128 -14.93 32.64 -15.88
CA ALA A 128 -15.81 32.47 -14.73
C ALA A 128 -15.84 31.02 -14.21
N SER A 129 -15.66 29.99 -15.07
CA SER A 129 -15.61 28.57 -14.65
C SER A 129 -14.24 28.20 -14.01
N ASP A 130 -13.17 28.77 -14.53
CA ASP A 130 -11.80 28.48 -14.06
C ASP A 130 -11.52 29.05 -12.66
N GLN A 131 -12.16 30.17 -12.30
CA GLN A 131 -12.01 30.78 -10.96
C GLN A 131 -12.81 30.07 -9.85
N THR A 132 -13.90 29.39 -10.18
CA THR A 132 -14.68 28.61 -9.20
C THR A 132 -14.04 27.27 -8.93
N ASP A 133 -13.44 26.64 -9.92
CA ASP A 133 -12.76 25.36 -9.74
C ASP A 133 -11.45 25.51 -8.96
N THR A 134 -10.68 26.59 -9.20
CA THR A 134 -9.47 26.91 -8.43
C THR A 134 -9.76 27.25 -6.96
N ALA A 135 -10.83 27.99 -6.68
CA ALA A 135 -11.22 28.30 -5.29
C ALA A 135 -11.68 27.04 -4.52
N ASN A 136 -12.41 26.14 -5.17
CA ASN A 136 -12.82 24.89 -4.56
C ASN A 136 -11.63 23.94 -4.31
N GLN A 137 -10.62 23.96 -5.16
CA GLN A 137 -9.39 23.18 -5.02
C GLN A 137 -8.51 23.70 -3.89
N GLU A 138 -8.35 25.04 -3.75
CA GLU A 138 -7.60 25.66 -2.65
C GLU A 138 -8.27 25.36 -1.29
N ASP A 139 -9.59 25.40 -1.20
CA ASP A 139 -10.34 25.04 0.01
C ASP A 139 -10.18 23.53 0.36
N ALA A 140 -10.19 22.65 -0.65
CA ALA A 140 -9.98 21.21 -0.46
C ALA A 140 -8.55 20.89 0.03
N GLU A 141 -7.53 21.56 -0.53
CA GLU A 141 -6.15 21.39 -0.10
C GLU A 141 -5.93 21.89 1.33
N ALA A 142 -6.50 23.03 1.71
CA ALA A 142 -6.43 23.55 3.07
C ALA A 142 -7.07 22.60 4.09
N VAL A 143 -8.23 22.01 3.76
CA VAL A 143 -8.89 20.99 4.59
C VAL A 143 -8.02 19.74 4.73
N LEU A 144 -7.40 19.27 3.64
CA LEU A 144 -6.50 18.14 3.66
C LEU A 144 -5.28 18.40 4.54
N GLU A 145 -4.67 19.58 4.43
CA GLU A 145 -3.53 19.97 5.26
C GLU A 145 -3.87 20.03 6.75
N GLU A 146 -5.03 20.57 7.10
CA GLU A 146 -5.50 20.60 8.49
C GLU A 146 -5.74 19.18 9.04
N MET A 147 -6.36 18.29 8.25
CA MET A 147 -6.55 16.89 8.64
C MET A 147 -5.22 16.17 8.86
N VAL A 148 -4.25 16.39 7.98
CA VAL A 148 -2.90 15.80 8.08
C VAL A 148 -2.17 16.32 9.31
N ALA A 149 -2.16 17.64 9.52
CA ALA A 149 -1.50 18.25 10.66
C ALA A 149 -2.12 17.79 11.99
N SER A 150 -3.45 17.72 12.07
CA SER A 150 -4.17 17.22 13.24
C SER A 150 -3.85 15.74 13.53
N GLN A 151 -3.77 14.91 12.49
CA GLN A 151 -3.40 13.50 12.63
C GLN A 151 -2.00 13.35 13.23
N ILE A 152 -1.01 14.05 12.66
CA ILE A 152 0.40 13.97 13.07
C ILE A 152 0.57 14.52 14.51
N ALA A 153 -0.08 15.64 14.84
CA ALA A 153 -0.01 16.23 16.17
C ALA A 153 -0.59 15.32 17.27
N GLY A 154 -1.54 14.44 16.92
CA GLY A 154 -2.13 13.46 17.85
C GLY A 154 -1.29 12.19 18.05
N MET A 155 -0.16 12.01 17.33
CA MET A 155 0.66 10.80 17.37
C MET A 155 1.83 10.92 18.36
N SER A 156 2.07 9.84 19.13
CA SER A 156 3.31 9.72 19.89
C SER A 156 4.48 9.40 18.94
N ILE A 157 5.72 9.62 19.41
CA ILE A 157 6.92 9.31 18.61
C ILE A 157 7.00 7.83 18.21
N GLU A 158 6.50 6.93 19.08
CA GLU A 158 6.40 5.49 18.81
C GLU A 158 5.43 5.21 17.66
N GLN A 159 4.29 5.89 17.64
CA GLN A 159 3.30 5.77 16.55
C GLN A 159 3.84 6.38 15.25
N LYS A 160 4.49 7.54 15.32
CA LYS A 160 5.15 8.19 14.19
C LYS A 160 6.21 7.28 13.56
N ALA A 161 7.09 6.70 14.39
CA ALA A 161 8.12 5.78 13.93
C ALA A 161 7.54 4.51 13.29
N ALA A 162 6.47 3.94 13.85
CA ALA A 162 5.81 2.75 13.28
C ALA A 162 5.18 3.05 11.91
N ALA A 163 4.58 4.23 11.73
CA ALA A 163 3.90 4.63 10.50
C ALA A 163 4.85 4.79 9.29
N LEU A 164 6.17 4.87 9.50
CA LEU A 164 7.17 4.87 8.42
C LEU A 164 7.39 3.48 7.79
N PHE A 165 6.79 2.42 8.32
CA PHE A 165 7.03 1.06 7.84
C PHE A 165 5.87 0.53 7.01
N PHE A 166 6.26 -0.15 5.93
CA PHE A 166 5.39 -0.98 5.09
C PHE A 166 5.92 -2.41 5.20
N VAL A 167 5.25 -3.28 5.95
CA VAL A 167 5.77 -4.60 6.35
C VAL A 167 4.87 -5.74 5.89
N THR A 168 5.39 -6.97 5.88
CA THR A 168 4.52 -8.15 5.71
C THR A 168 3.89 -8.54 7.06
N PRO A 169 2.79 -9.30 7.06
CA PRO A 169 2.20 -9.82 8.29
C PRO A 169 3.19 -10.63 9.14
N GLU A 170 4.06 -11.42 8.49
CA GLU A 170 5.08 -12.24 9.15
C GLU A 170 6.10 -11.37 9.90
N GLN A 171 6.55 -10.28 9.25
CA GLN A 171 7.51 -9.34 9.85
C GLN A 171 6.92 -8.61 11.05
N LEU A 172 5.64 -8.25 10.98
CA LEU A 172 4.91 -7.65 12.09
C LEU A 172 4.78 -8.60 13.28
N LEU A 173 4.54 -9.87 13.03
CA LEU A 173 4.49 -10.92 14.06
C LEU A 173 5.88 -11.40 14.52
N GLY A 174 6.91 -11.20 13.70
CA GLY A 174 8.27 -11.71 13.95
C GLY A 174 8.39 -13.22 13.71
N ILE A 175 7.67 -13.77 12.74
CA ILE A 175 7.68 -15.18 12.33
C ILE A 175 8.12 -15.32 10.87
N GLU A 176 8.50 -16.55 10.46
CA GLU A 176 8.91 -16.85 9.08
C GLU A 176 7.86 -17.63 8.30
N THR A 177 6.88 -18.24 8.98
CA THR A 177 5.79 -18.98 8.34
C THR A 177 4.79 -18.01 7.71
N PRO A 178 4.40 -18.22 6.44
CA PRO A 178 3.41 -17.38 5.80
C PRO A 178 2.12 -17.25 6.61
N VAL A 179 1.64 -16.02 6.73
CA VAL A 179 0.37 -15.68 7.39
C VAL A 179 -0.72 -15.65 6.34
N THR A 180 -1.69 -16.53 6.48
CA THR A 180 -2.80 -16.65 5.53
C THR A 180 -4.15 -16.23 6.10
N GLU A 181 -4.18 -15.86 7.40
CA GLU A 181 -5.37 -15.41 8.12
C GLU A 181 -5.00 -14.27 9.08
N VAL A 182 -5.87 -13.30 9.22
CA VAL A 182 -5.71 -12.17 10.12
C VAL A 182 -6.64 -12.32 11.34
N GLY A 183 -6.04 -12.67 12.46
CA GLY A 183 -6.71 -12.87 13.75
C GLY A 183 -6.24 -11.89 14.84
N SER A 184 -6.53 -12.24 16.10
CA SER A 184 -6.22 -11.41 17.28
C SER A 184 -4.75 -11.02 17.40
N SER A 185 -3.83 -11.92 17.03
CA SER A 185 -2.38 -11.65 17.11
C SER A 185 -1.93 -10.50 16.20
N ILE A 186 -2.46 -10.42 14.97
CA ILE A 186 -2.21 -9.30 14.07
C ILE A 186 -2.87 -8.04 14.61
N SER A 187 -4.12 -8.12 15.09
CA SER A 187 -4.84 -7.00 15.69
C SER A 187 -4.07 -6.39 16.86
N GLU A 188 -3.56 -7.22 17.78
CA GLU A 188 -2.74 -6.78 18.90
C GLU A 188 -1.46 -6.07 18.43
N LYS A 189 -0.81 -6.62 17.39
CA LYS A 189 0.40 -6.03 16.82
C LYS A 189 0.15 -4.72 16.08
N LEU A 190 -0.95 -4.60 15.32
CA LEU A 190 -1.33 -3.35 14.66
C LEU A 190 -1.68 -2.26 15.69
N ASN A 191 -2.30 -2.63 16.83
CA ASN A 191 -2.54 -1.70 17.92
C ASN A 191 -1.25 -1.27 18.62
N GLN A 192 -0.29 -2.19 18.77
CA GLN A 192 1.03 -1.90 19.36
C GLN A 192 1.91 -1.07 18.42
N TYR A 193 1.88 -1.40 17.14
CA TYR A 193 2.69 -0.80 16.08
C TYR A 193 1.76 -0.40 14.92
N PRO A 194 1.23 0.82 14.92
CA PRO A 194 0.36 1.30 13.84
C PRO A 194 1.20 1.61 12.60
N VAL A 195 1.64 0.54 11.90
CA VAL A 195 2.44 0.64 10.69
C VAL A 195 1.70 1.37 9.57
N GLY A 196 2.45 1.99 8.66
CA GLY A 196 1.89 2.74 7.54
C GLY A 196 1.23 1.86 6.48
N GLY A 197 1.73 0.62 6.30
CA GLY A 197 1.19 -0.32 5.33
C GLY A 197 1.55 -1.77 5.60
N ILE A 198 0.76 -2.66 4.98
CA ILE A 198 0.99 -4.11 4.91
C ILE A 198 1.13 -4.52 3.46
N VAL A 199 2.24 -5.12 3.09
CA VAL A 199 2.45 -5.74 1.78
C VAL A 199 2.20 -7.23 1.86
N LEU A 200 1.33 -7.73 0.98
CA LEU A 200 1.08 -9.16 0.83
C LEU A 200 1.95 -9.71 -0.31
N LYS A 201 2.34 -10.96 -0.15
CA LYS A 201 3.12 -11.73 -1.13
C LYS A 201 2.32 -12.98 -1.53
N GLU A 202 2.73 -13.66 -2.57
CA GLU A 202 2.13 -14.92 -3.04
C GLU A 202 1.84 -15.90 -1.89
N GLY A 203 2.78 -16.09 -0.96
CA GLY A 203 2.62 -16.98 0.19
C GLY A 203 1.48 -16.63 1.17
N ASN A 204 0.92 -15.42 1.09
CA ASN A 204 -0.24 -15.00 1.88
C ASN A 204 -1.58 -15.32 1.18
N ILE A 205 -1.54 -15.71 -0.10
CA ILE A 205 -2.72 -15.90 -0.95
C ILE A 205 -3.02 -17.40 -1.06
N THR A 206 -4.09 -17.87 -0.45
CA THR A 206 -4.47 -19.31 -0.46
C THR A 206 -5.81 -19.58 -1.12
N SER A 207 -6.71 -18.60 -1.11
CA SER A 207 -8.00 -18.63 -1.80
C SER A 207 -8.52 -17.20 -1.98
N ALA A 208 -9.45 -16.99 -2.89
CA ALA A 208 -10.07 -15.69 -3.13
C ALA A 208 -10.85 -15.19 -1.90
N GLU A 209 -11.62 -16.09 -1.25
CA GLU A 209 -12.36 -15.77 -0.03
C GLU A 209 -11.42 -15.43 1.12
N GLY A 210 -10.38 -16.25 1.34
CA GLY A 210 -9.39 -16.04 2.40
C GLY A 210 -8.63 -14.74 2.23
N LEU A 211 -8.26 -14.37 0.99
CA LEU A 211 -7.61 -13.10 0.69
C LEU A 211 -8.53 -11.90 0.98
N SER A 212 -9.80 -11.95 0.51
CA SER A 212 -10.77 -10.88 0.78
C SER A 212 -11.02 -10.70 2.28
N GLU A 213 -11.15 -11.79 3.03
CA GLU A 213 -11.30 -11.76 4.48
C GLU A 213 -10.05 -11.19 5.16
N MET A 214 -8.87 -11.61 4.75
CA MET A 214 -7.59 -11.13 5.27
C MET A 214 -7.43 -9.62 5.09
N VAL A 215 -7.66 -9.11 3.88
CA VAL A 215 -7.56 -7.68 3.57
C VAL A 215 -8.61 -6.86 4.34
N SER A 216 -9.86 -7.33 4.39
CA SER A 216 -10.93 -6.70 5.16
C SER A 216 -10.58 -6.63 6.65
N ASN A 217 -10.10 -7.71 7.24
CA ASN A 217 -9.72 -7.76 8.65
C ASN A 217 -8.53 -6.83 8.96
N LEU A 218 -7.55 -6.70 8.05
CA LEU A 218 -6.46 -5.75 8.20
C LEU A 218 -6.97 -4.30 8.32
N GLN A 219 -7.95 -3.89 7.51
CA GLN A 219 -8.54 -2.56 7.58
C GLN A 219 -9.38 -2.34 8.85
N VAL A 220 -10.12 -3.36 9.28
CA VAL A 220 -10.98 -3.28 10.48
C VAL A 220 -10.17 -3.19 11.77
N PHE A 221 -9.01 -3.84 11.83
CA PHE A 221 -8.17 -3.88 13.03
C PHE A 221 -7.24 -2.68 13.20
N THR A 222 -7.25 -1.74 12.27
CA THR A 222 -6.48 -0.51 12.39
C THR A 222 -7.37 0.70 12.68
N GLN A 223 -6.89 1.61 13.51
CA GLN A 223 -7.57 2.89 13.77
C GLN A 223 -7.35 3.91 12.65
N ASN A 224 -6.29 3.74 11.86
CA ASN A 224 -5.91 4.59 10.75
C ASN A 224 -6.00 3.80 9.45
N SER A 225 -6.41 4.44 8.35
CA SER A 225 -6.40 3.82 7.02
C SER A 225 -5.03 3.19 6.75
N LEU A 226 -5.02 1.91 6.37
CA LEU A 226 -3.80 1.16 6.10
C LEU A 226 -3.55 1.14 4.59
N PHE A 227 -2.32 1.36 4.16
CA PHE A 227 -1.94 0.93 2.83
C PHE A 227 -1.87 -0.60 2.80
N ILE A 228 -2.59 -1.22 1.89
CA ILE A 228 -2.50 -2.66 1.64
C ILE A 228 -2.02 -2.83 0.21
N GLY A 229 -0.81 -3.33 0.08
CA GLY A 229 -0.09 -3.36 -1.18
C GLY A 229 0.30 -4.75 -1.62
N ILE A 230 0.56 -4.84 -2.91
CA ILE A 230 1.15 -5.99 -3.58
C ILE A 230 2.12 -5.47 -4.66
N SER A 231 2.84 -6.36 -5.32
CA SER A 231 3.67 -6.07 -6.49
C SER A 231 3.21 -6.96 -7.62
N ASP A 232 2.46 -6.42 -8.56
CA ASP A 232 1.89 -7.15 -9.69
C ASP A 232 2.02 -6.36 -11.00
N GLU A 233 2.89 -6.82 -11.87
CA GLU A 233 3.08 -6.25 -13.20
C GLU A 233 2.32 -7.01 -14.30
N GLY A 234 1.42 -7.90 -13.92
CA GLY A 234 0.75 -8.82 -14.84
C GLY A 234 1.65 -9.96 -15.31
N GLY A 235 1.20 -10.68 -16.31
CA GLY A 235 1.86 -11.87 -16.82
C GLY A 235 1.57 -13.13 -16.02
N GLU A 236 2.23 -14.21 -16.41
CA GLU A 236 2.09 -15.51 -15.74
C GLU A 236 2.69 -15.53 -14.32
N ASP A 237 3.57 -14.57 -14.02
CA ASP A 237 4.22 -14.42 -12.71
C ASP A 237 3.35 -13.62 -11.71
N SER A 238 2.16 -13.15 -12.10
CA SER A 238 1.23 -12.46 -11.20
C SER A 238 0.97 -13.30 -9.94
N PRO A 239 1.00 -12.72 -8.73
CA PRO A 239 0.68 -13.44 -7.50
C PRO A 239 -0.71 -14.11 -7.52
N PHE A 240 -1.66 -13.56 -8.26
CA PHE A 240 -3.01 -14.12 -8.39
C PHE A 240 -3.05 -15.35 -9.31
N ILE A 241 -2.22 -15.36 -10.35
CA ILE A 241 -2.08 -16.49 -11.25
C ILE A 241 -1.29 -17.61 -10.56
N THR A 242 -0.13 -17.31 -9.97
CA THR A 242 0.75 -18.31 -9.33
C THR A 242 0.10 -18.94 -8.10
N SER A 243 -0.75 -18.22 -7.37
CA SER A 243 -1.54 -18.76 -6.26
C SER A 243 -2.80 -19.54 -6.71
N GLY A 244 -3.17 -19.45 -8.00
CA GLY A 244 -4.32 -20.15 -8.57
C GLY A 244 -5.69 -19.55 -8.22
N ILE A 245 -5.74 -18.30 -7.74
CA ILE A 245 -7.01 -17.62 -7.45
C ILE A 245 -7.58 -16.87 -8.65
N SER A 246 -6.78 -16.60 -9.67
CA SER A 246 -7.19 -16.06 -10.96
C SER A 246 -6.71 -16.96 -12.10
N GLU A 247 -7.54 -17.13 -13.14
CA GLU A 247 -7.16 -17.74 -14.40
C GLU A 247 -7.01 -16.68 -15.52
N ASN A 248 -7.32 -15.43 -15.22
CA ASN A 248 -7.27 -14.33 -16.17
C ASN A 248 -5.88 -13.72 -16.18
N VAL A 249 -5.03 -14.14 -17.11
CA VAL A 249 -3.69 -13.59 -17.31
C VAL A 249 -3.79 -12.21 -17.95
N ILE A 250 -3.47 -11.17 -17.18
CA ILE A 250 -3.34 -9.80 -17.66
C ILE A 250 -1.99 -9.71 -18.39
N ALA A 251 -1.95 -9.01 -19.53
CA ALA A 251 -0.73 -8.90 -20.33
C ALA A 251 0.47 -8.41 -19.51
N SER A 252 1.60 -9.08 -19.65
CA SER A 252 2.86 -8.66 -19.04
C SER A 252 3.39 -7.36 -19.67
N GLN A 253 4.22 -6.61 -18.95
CA GLN A 253 4.83 -5.39 -19.48
C GLN A 253 5.63 -5.64 -20.77
N LYS A 254 6.31 -6.77 -20.89
CA LYS A 254 7.02 -7.17 -22.08
C LYS A 254 6.08 -7.39 -23.27
N GLU A 255 5.00 -8.11 -23.08
CA GLU A 255 3.98 -8.34 -24.11
C GLU A 255 3.31 -7.04 -24.54
N ILE A 256 3.05 -6.14 -23.61
CA ILE A 256 2.53 -4.81 -23.87
C ILE A 256 3.48 -4.04 -24.79
N ALA A 257 4.78 -4.03 -24.49
CA ALA A 257 5.77 -3.34 -25.28
C ALA A 257 5.96 -3.95 -26.69
N GLU A 258 5.93 -5.28 -26.78
CA GLU A 258 6.15 -5.98 -28.06
C GLU A 258 4.94 -5.94 -29.00
N SER A 259 3.70 -5.88 -28.48
CA SER A 259 2.51 -6.16 -29.30
C SER A 259 1.32 -5.24 -29.09
N LEU A 260 1.14 -4.66 -27.90
CA LEU A 260 -0.12 -4.02 -27.51
C LEU A 260 -0.03 -2.48 -27.40
N GLY A 261 1.17 -1.95 -27.17
CA GLY A 261 1.44 -0.51 -27.11
C GLY A 261 0.63 0.23 -26.03
N ASN A 262 0.44 1.53 -26.22
CA ASN A 262 -0.18 2.42 -25.24
C ASN A 262 -1.59 2.01 -24.81
N THR A 263 -2.43 1.55 -25.76
CA THR A 263 -3.78 1.07 -25.45
C THR A 263 -3.74 -0.18 -24.59
N GLY A 264 -2.82 -1.11 -24.87
CA GLY A 264 -2.62 -2.31 -24.06
C GLY A 264 -2.12 -1.99 -22.66
N ALA A 265 -1.20 -1.03 -22.53
CA ALA A 265 -0.67 -0.56 -21.26
C ALA A 265 -1.80 0.02 -20.37
N TYR A 266 -2.63 0.88 -20.91
CA TYR A 266 -3.78 1.43 -20.19
C TYR A 266 -4.79 0.34 -19.79
N SER A 267 -5.13 -0.56 -20.72
CA SER A 267 -6.06 -1.66 -20.45
C SER A 267 -5.52 -2.63 -19.40
N ALA A 268 -4.22 -2.91 -19.39
CA ALA A 268 -3.58 -3.71 -18.35
C ALA A 268 -3.67 -3.03 -16.98
N GLY A 269 -3.39 -1.72 -16.91
CA GLY A 269 -3.55 -0.93 -15.68
C GLY A 269 -4.99 -0.95 -15.13
N ILE A 270 -6.01 -0.81 -16.00
CA ILE A 270 -7.42 -0.95 -15.62
C ILE A 270 -7.70 -2.36 -15.08
N SER A 271 -7.21 -3.40 -15.75
CA SER A 271 -7.48 -4.79 -15.36
C SER A 271 -6.82 -5.14 -14.04
N LEU A 272 -5.53 -4.79 -13.86
CA LEU A 272 -4.81 -4.95 -12.59
C LEU A 272 -5.52 -4.19 -11.46
N GLY A 273 -5.85 -2.92 -11.69
CA GLY A 273 -6.53 -2.10 -10.70
C GLY A 273 -7.90 -2.63 -10.30
N SER A 274 -8.67 -3.14 -11.26
CA SER A 274 -9.99 -3.76 -11.01
C SER A 274 -9.86 -5.04 -10.18
N GLU A 275 -8.90 -5.91 -10.50
CA GLU A 275 -8.65 -7.15 -9.76
C GLU A 275 -8.18 -6.85 -8.33
N LEU A 276 -7.25 -5.93 -8.16
CA LEU A 276 -6.77 -5.48 -6.85
C LEU A 276 -7.89 -4.88 -5.99
N LYS A 277 -8.70 -4.01 -6.57
CA LYS A 277 -9.85 -3.39 -5.90
C LYS A 277 -10.87 -4.42 -5.43
N GLN A 278 -11.11 -5.47 -6.22
CA GLN A 278 -12.03 -6.56 -5.85
C GLN A 278 -11.63 -7.22 -4.53
N PHE A 279 -10.33 -7.36 -4.25
CA PHE A 279 -9.81 -7.91 -3.01
C PHE A 279 -9.55 -6.86 -1.92
N GLY A 280 -9.77 -5.58 -2.21
CA GLY A 280 -9.62 -4.48 -1.24
C GLY A 280 -8.20 -3.94 -1.09
N PHE A 281 -7.28 -4.27 -2.00
CA PHE A 281 -5.98 -3.60 -2.10
C PHE A 281 -6.15 -2.14 -2.49
N ASN A 282 -5.20 -1.30 -2.10
CA ASN A 282 -5.17 0.11 -2.47
C ASN A 282 -3.80 0.58 -2.98
N VAL A 283 -2.77 -0.28 -2.98
CA VAL A 283 -1.44 0.01 -3.53
C VAL A 283 -0.98 -1.13 -4.42
N ASP A 284 -0.49 -0.79 -5.62
CA ASP A 284 0.29 -1.71 -6.44
C ASP A 284 1.69 -1.14 -6.68
N PHE A 285 2.72 -1.88 -6.31
CA PHE A 285 4.10 -1.52 -6.63
C PHE A 285 4.43 -1.90 -8.09
N ALA A 286 3.74 -1.26 -9.00
CA ALA A 286 3.84 -1.33 -10.45
C ALA A 286 3.62 0.07 -11.07
N PRO A 287 4.11 0.34 -12.29
CA PRO A 287 4.91 -0.52 -13.16
C PRO A 287 6.40 -0.57 -12.82
N LEU A 288 7.12 -1.57 -13.40
CA LEU A 288 8.56 -1.59 -13.50
C LEU A 288 8.98 -0.70 -14.67
N ALA A 289 9.54 0.45 -14.35
CA ALA A 289 9.87 1.49 -15.32
C ALA A 289 11.35 1.48 -15.79
N ASP A 290 12.17 0.61 -15.19
CA ASP A 290 13.60 0.48 -15.51
C ASP A 290 13.83 0.32 -17.01
N VAL A 291 14.85 1.01 -17.54
CA VAL A 291 15.34 0.80 -18.91
C VAL A 291 16.29 -0.38 -18.91
N SER A 292 16.09 -1.34 -19.81
CA SER A 292 16.96 -2.50 -19.94
C SER A 292 18.24 -2.14 -20.69
N LEU A 293 19.37 -2.10 -20.00
CA LEU A 293 20.67 -1.81 -20.60
C LEU A 293 21.50 -3.07 -20.88
N ASN A 294 21.18 -4.18 -20.19
CA ASN A 294 21.87 -5.46 -20.33
C ASN A 294 20.92 -6.60 -20.61
N ASP A 295 21.33 -7.55 -21.46
CA ASP A 295 20.60 -8.79 -21.63
C ASP A 295 20.62 -9.62 -20.33
N GLY A 296 19.50 -10.23 -19.99
CA GLY A 296 19.33 -11.01 -18.76
C GLY A 296 19.05 -10.18 -17.50
N SER A 297 18.94 -8.84 -17.61
CA SER A 297 18.50 -7.99 -16.50
C SER A 297 17.02 -8.23 -16.15
N ILE A 298 16.62 -7.83 -14.95
CA ILE A 298 15.21 -7.86 -14.53
C ILE A 298 14.35 -7.01 -15.48
N ALA A 299 14.87 -5.85 -15.88
CA ALA A 299 14.18 -4.96 -16.81
C ALA A 299 14.01 -5.58 -18.21
N GLU A 300 14.96 -6.41 -18.66
CA GLU A 300 14.83 -7.15 -19.94
C GLU A 300 13.79 -8.28 -19.84
N GLN A 301 13.72 -8.95 -18.69
CA GLN A 301 12.82 -10.08 -18.49
C GLN A 301 11.38 -9.65 -18.23
N LYS A 302 11.17 -8.58 -17.43
CA LYS A 302 9.87 -8.19 -16.88
C LYS A 302 9.42 -6.77 -17.25
N GLY A 303 10.33 -5.90 -17.71
CA GLY A 303 10.05 -4.51 -18.06
C GLY A 303 9.59 -4.32 -19.49
N PHE A 304 9.39 -3.07 -19.86
CA PHE A 304 8.95 -2.70 -21.22
C PHE A 304 10.06 -2.83 -22.28
N GLY A 305 11.34 -2.65 -21.93
CA GLY A 305 12.44 -2.83 -22.88
C GLY A 305 13.57 -1.82 -22.75
N LYS A 306 14.24 -1.56 -23.90
CA LYS A 306 15.50 -0.80 -23.97
C LYS A 306 15.34 0.67 -24.32
N ASP A 307 14.18 1.08 -24.81
CA ASP A 307 13.91 2.45 -25.26
C ASP A 307 13.21 3.25 -24.17
N ALA A 308 13.89 4.27 -23.62
CA ALA A 308 13.39 5.05 -22.50
C ALA A 308 12.12 5.83 -22.85
N ALA A 309 11.97 6.33 -24.08
CA ALA A 309 10.80 7.09 -24.50
C ALA A 309 9.56 6.19 -24.61
N THR A 310 9.71 5.00 -25.20
CA THR A 310 8.65 3.99 -25.25
C THR A 310 8.26 3.54 -23.83
N ASN A 311 9.25 3.24 -22.98
CA ASN A 311 8.99 2.85 -21.59
C ASN A 311 8.23 3.95 -20.82
N ALA A 312 8.52 5.21 -21.09
CA ALA A 312 7.86 6.37 -20.47
C ALA A 312 6.37 6.43 -20.83
N GLU A 313 6.03 6.31 -22.11
CA GLU A 313 4.64 6.27 -22.56
C GLU A 313 3.87 5.08 -21.98
N LEU A 314 4.47 3.90 -21.97
CA LEU A 314 3.85 2.68 -21.47
C LEU A 314 3.64 2.74 -19.95
N ALA A 315 4.66 3.17 -19.19
CA ALA A 315 4.58 3.32 -17.74
C ALA A 315 3.48 4.35 -17.35
N ARG A 316 3.43 5.50 -18.05
CA ARG A 316 2.37 6.50 -17.90
C ARG A 316 0.97 5.89 -18.05
N ASN A 317 0.76 5.09 -19.11
CA ASN A 317 -0.54 4.51 -19.39
C ASN A 317 -0.93 3.43 -18.36
N VAL A 318 -0.02 2.60 -17.88
CA VAL A 318 -0.30 1.64 -16.79
C VAL A 318 -0.69 2.40 -15.52
N VAL A 319 0.07 3.42 -15.14
CA VAL A 319 -0.23 4.25 -13.95
C VAL A 319 -1.61 4.89 -14.07
N LYS A 320 -1.93 5.46 -15.24
CA LYS A 320 -3.25 6.05 -15.47
C LYS A 320 -4.36 5.02 -15.29
N GLY A 321 -4.21 3.81 -15.84
CA GLY A 321 -5.19 2.74 -15.68
C GLY A 321 -5.38 2.33 -14.21
N LEU A 322 -4.31 2.17 -13.43
CA LEU A 322 -4.36 1.88 -11.99
C LEU A 322 -5.07 3.00 -11.22
N THR A 323 -4.72 4.25 -11.50
CA THR A 323 -5.28 5.45 -10.84
C THR A 323 -6.78 5.58 -11.11
N ASP A 324 -7.23 5.33 -12.36
CA ASP A 324 -8.65 5.34 -12.72
C ASP A 324 -9.46 4.26 -11.96
N GLN A 325 -8.81 3.22 -11.46
CA GLN A 325 -9.40 2.22 -10.55
C GLN A 325 -9.22 2.57 -9.06
N SER A 326 -8.68 3.75 -8.74
CA SER A 326 -8.38 4.21 -7.36
C SER A 326 -7.33 3.35 -6.66
N ILE A 327 -6.37 2.78 -7.40
CA ILE A 327 -5.20 2.08 -6.90
C ILE A 327 -4.00 3.04 -6.98
N PHE A 328 -3.31 3.23 -5.86
CA PHE A 328 -2.08 3.99 -5.82
C PHE A 328 -0.96 3.21 -6.50
N ALA A 329 -0.50 3.70 -7.64
CA ALA A 329 0.62 3.12 -8.37
C ALA A 329 1.95 3.45 -7.68
N GLY A 330 2.84 2.46 -7.64
CA GLY A 330 4.19 2.57 -7.10
C GLY A 330 5.23 2.24 -8.17
N VAL A 331 5.68 3.27 -8.90
CA VAL A 331 6.67 3.09 -9.97
C VAL A 331 8.02 2.65 -9.41
N LYS A 332 8.69 1.70 -10.06
CA LYS A 332 9.93 1.06 -9.59
C LYS A 332 10.88 0.73 -10.75
N TYR A 333 12.21 0.61 -10.50
CA TYR A 333 13.01 0.74 -9.28
C TYR A 333 14.01 1.90 -9.43
N PHE A 334 13.64 3.14 -9.17
CA PHE A 334 14.53 4.29 -9.38
C PHE A 334 15.86 4.15 -8.61
N PRO A 335 17.02 4.53 -9.15
CA PRO A 335 17.26 5.08 -10.49
C PRO A 335 17.48 4.01 -11.59
N GLY A 336 16.92 2.84 -11.42
CA GLY A 336 16.99 1.72 -12.33
C GLY A 336 18.15 0.77 -12.05
N TYR A 337 17.89 -0.52 -12.21
CA TYR A 337 18.96 -1.51 -12.15
C TYR A 337 19.82 -1.52 -13.43
N GLY A 338 19.23 -1.12 -14.57
CA GLY A 338 19.94 -0.82 -15.83
C GLY A 338 21.05 -1.81 -16.23
N ASP A 339 22.30 -1.33 -16.11
CA ASP A 339 23.54 -2.09 -16.35
C ASP A 339 24.10 -2.78 -15.09
N ALA A 340 23.39 -2.71 -13.98
CA ALA A 340 23.94 -3.12 -12.68
C ALA A 340 24.26 -4.61 -12.63
N THR A 341 25.38 -4.94 -11.99
CA THR A 341 25.84 -6.31 -11.74
C THR A 341 25.92 -6.58 -10.24
N GLN A 342 25.61 -7.83 -9.84
CA GLN A 342 25.69 -8.23 -8.44
C GLN A 342 27.06 -8.80 -8.09
N GLU A 343 27.70 -8.28 -7.02
CA GLU A 343 28.98 -8.79 -6.51
C GLU A 343 28.76 -10.12 -5.77
N GLY A 344 29.00 -11.24 -6.43
CA GLY A 344 28.86 -12.58 -5.84
C GLY A 344 27.41 -12.92 -5.45
N ASN A 345 27.22 -13.96 -4.65
CA ASN A 345 25.89 -14.40 -4.22
C ASN A 345 25.39 -13.53 -3.05
N GLY A 346 24.39 -12.71 -3.33
CA GLY A 346 23.77 -11.81 -2.35
C GLY A 346 24.61 -10.58 -2.00
N GLY A 347 25.67 -10.27 -2.77
CA GLY A 347 26.47 -9.07 -2.60
C GLY A 347 25.80 -7.79 -3.09
N GLN A 348 26.55 -6.69 -3.04
CA GLN A 348 26.07 -5.40 -3.52
C GLN A 348 25.77 -5.43 -5.02
N ILE A 349 24.78 -4.69 -5.43
CA ILE A 349 24.39 -4.49 -6.82
C ILE A 349 25.00 -3.16 -7.25
N ILE A 350 25.91 -3.18 -8.23
CA ILE A 350 26.72 -2.02 -8.60
C ILE A 350 26.50 -1.68 -10.06
N SER A 351 26.26 -0.41 -10.32
CA SER A 351 26.25 0.21 -11.64
C SER A 351 27.36 1.25 -11.74
N GLN A 352 27.98 1.34 -12.92
CA GLN A 352 29.02 2.31 -13.20
C GLN A 352 28.50 3.57 -13.91
N ARG A 353 27.18 3.79 -13.93
CA ARG A 353 26.55 4.95 -14.53
C ARG A 353 26.91 6.22 -13.77
N THR A 354 27.11 7.29 -14.53
CA THR A 354 27.25 8.66 -14.03
C THR A 354 25.87 9.30 -13.87
N ARG A 355 25.81 10.52 -13.32
CA ARG A 355 24.56 11.27 -13.23
C ARG A 355 24.00 11.63 -14.63
N ASP A 356 24.86 11.86 -15.60
CA ASP A 356 24.42 12.16 -16.97
C ASP A 356 23.85 10.92 -17.66
N ASP A 357 24.44 9.73 -17.43
CA ASP A 357 23.88 8.47 -17.93
C ASP A 357 22.48 8.21 -17.36
N LEU A 358 22.24 8.52 -16.08
CA LEU A 358 20.93 8.37 -15.44
C LEU A 358 19.86 9.28 -16.04
N LYS A 359 20.21 10.51 -16.46
CA LYS A 359 19.26 11.46 -17.03
C LYS A 359 18.54 10.92 -18.27
N GLU A 360 19.21 10.08 -19.04
CA GLU A 360 18.62 9.43 -20.22
C GLU A 360 17.56 8.39 -19.83
N GLU A 361 17.56 7.94 -18.56
CA GLU A 361 16.65 6.93 -18.03
C GLU A 361 15.55 7.54 -17.12
N TYR A 362 15.50 8.86 -16.92
CA TYR A 362 14.54 9.50 -16.03
C TYR A 362 13.11 9.51 -16.55
N ALA A 363 12.93 9.62 -17.87
CA ALA A 363 11.63 9.83 -18.49
C ALA A 363 10.56 8.79 -18.04
N PRO A 364 10.83 7.48 -17.98
CA PRO A 364 9.81 6.51 -17.54
C PRO A 364 9.27 6.76 -16.14
N TYR A 365 10.12 7.23 -15.22
CA TYR A 365 9.71 7.53 -13.84
C TYR A 365 8.97 8.86 -13.76
N GLN A 366 9.45 9.90 -14.46
CA GLN A 366 8.84 11.22 -14.50
C GLN A 366 7.43 11.16 -15.11
N GLU A 367 7.28 10.51 -16.26
CA GLU A 367 5.97 10.32 -16.90
C GLU A 367 5.00 9.50 -16.05
N ALA A 368 5.50 8.51 -15.30
CA ALA A 368 4.68 7.76 -14.33
C ALA A 368 4.23 8.64 -13.15
N ILE A 369 5.11 9.51 -12.65
CA ILE A 369 4.81 10.48 -11.59
C ILE A 369 3.76 11.49 -12.09
N ASP A 370 3.94 12.05 -13.28
CA ASP A 370 3.01 13.00 -13.91
C ASP A 370 1.65 12.37 -14.19
N ALA A 371 1.61 11.06 -14.43
CA ALA A 371 0.36 10.30 -14.57
C ALA A 371 -0.34 9.99 -13.22
N GLY A 372 0.27 10.37 -12.09
CA GLY A 372 -0.34 10.26 -10.77
C GLY A 372 0.21 9.16 -9.87
N ALA A 373 1.37 8.56 -10.19
CA ALA A 373 2.03 7.60 -9.29
C ALA A 373 2.31 8.25 -7.93
N LYS A 374 1.77 7.66 -6.86
CA LYS A 374 1.89 8.18 -5.50
C LYS A 374 3.10 7.61 -4.76
N PHE A 375 3.69 6.53 -5.24
CA PHE A 375 4.90 5.94 -4.68
C PHE A 375 6.00 5.88 -5.73
N LEU A 376 7.21 6.29 -5.33
CA LEU A 376 8.44 6.07 -6.07
C LEU A 376 9.32 5.13 -5.26
N MET A 377 9.57 3.93 -5.78
CA MET A 377 10.39 2.92 -5.12
C MET A 377 11.86 3.06 -5.52
N ILE A 378 12.71 3.22 -4.51
CA ILE A 378 14.16 3.39 -4.70
C ILE A 378 14.88 2.04 -4.58
N SER A 379 15.61 1.67 -5.63
CA SER A 379 16.39 0.44 -5.72
C SER A 379 17.57 0.38 -4.74
N HIS A 380 18.18 -0.80 -4.61
CA HIS A 380 19.42 -0.99 -3.85
C HIS A 380 20.67 -0.96 -4.73
N VAL A 381 20.58 -0.38 -5.93
CA VAL A 381 21.76 -0.20 -6.78
C VAL A 381 22.73 0.79 -6.13
N SER A 382 24.01 0.44 -6.13
CA SER A 382 25.09 1.33 -5.72
C SER A 382 25.69 2.03 -6.95
N LEU A 383 25.85 3.33 -6.87
CA LEU A 383 26.33 4.21 -7.94
C LEU A 383 27.60 4.96 -7.49
N PRO A 384 28.75 4.28 -7.42
CA PRO A 384 29.97 4.87 -6.86
C PRO A 384 30.51 6.07 -7.66
N LYS A 385 30.17 6.20 -8.94
CA LYS A 385 30.54 7.39 -9.73
C LYS A 385 29.73 8.64 -9.38
N ILE A 386 28.59 8.49 -8.76
CA ILE A 386 27.76 9.62 -8.30
C ILE A 386 28.14 9.98 -6.88
N ARG A 387 28.20 8.99 -5.99
CA ARG A 387 28.39 9.20 -4.55
C ARG A 387 29.85 9.13 -4.10
N GLY A 388 30.71 8.41 -4.78
CA GLY A 388 32.09 8.17 -4.37
C GLY A 388 32.26 6.93 -3.46
N ASP A 389 31.19 6.31 -3.00
CA ASP A 389 31.19 5.05 -2.24
C ASP A 389 30.16 4.05 -2.80
N LYS A 390 30.09 2.85 -2.19
CA LYS A 390 29.18 1.79 -2.62
C LYS A 390 27.88 1.74 -1.80
N ARG A 391 27.43 2.84 -1.21
CA ARG A 391 26.15 2.90 -0.51
C ARG A 391 25.01 2.76 -1.54
N PRO A 392 23.97 1.93 -1.25
CA PRO A 392 22.86 1.76 -2.18
C PRO A 392 22.02 3.03 -2.33
N ALA A 393 21.40 3.21 -3.48
CA ALA A 393 20.53 4.36 -3.78
C ALA A 393 19.44 4.58 -2.72
N SER A 394 18.85 3.50 -2.20
CA SER A 394 17.86 3.56 -1.12
C SER A 394 18.37 4.15 0.22
N LEU A 395 19.69 4.34 0.34
CA LEU A 395 20.35 4.96 1.50
C LEU A 395 21.18 6.20 1.09
N SER A 396 20.93 6.77 -0.10
CA SER A 396 21.73 7.86 -0.69
C SER A 396 20.94 9.16 -0.76
N THR A 397 21.42 10.17 -0.04
CA THR A 397 20.90 11.55 -0.10
C THR A 397 21.01 12.10 -1.52
N GLU A 398 22.11 11.79 -2.23
CA GLU A 398 22.36 12.27 -3.60
C GLU A 398 21.32 11.74 -4.61
N ILE A 399 20.71 10.59 -4.31
CA ILE A 399 19.65 10.02 -5.16
C ILE A 399 18.27 10.48 -4.70
N ILE A 400 17.98 10.37 -3.40
CA ILE A 400 16.62 10.61 -2.91
C ILE A 400 16.38 12.12 -2.72
N THR A 401 17.24 12.80 -2.01
CA THR A 401 17.05 14.23 -1.74
C THR A 401 17.43 15.08 -2.94
N ASP A 402 18.69 14.97 -3.44
CA ASP A 402 19.17 15.91 -4.45
C ASP A 402 18.44 15.74 -5.79
N ILE A 403 18.18 14.48 -6.24
CA ILE A 403 17.52 14.24 -7.53
C ILE A 403 16.01 14.24 -7.38
N VAL A 404 15.46 13.38 -6.51
CA VAL A 404 14.00 13.17 -6.48
C VAL A 404 13.27 14.35 -5.82
N ARG A 405 13.81 14.87 -4.71
CA ARG A 405 13.13 15.98 -4.00
C ARG A 405 13.48 17.34 -4.59
N ASP A 406 14.79 17.65 -4.71
CA ASP A 406 15.23 19.00 -5.04
C ASP A 406 15.20 19.27 -6.56
N GLU A 407 15.65 18.30 -7.39
CA GLU A 407 15.69 18.50 -8.85
C GLU A 407 14.31 18.26 -9.50
N TRP A 408 13.58 17.17 -9.09
CA TRP A 408 12.27 16.85 -9.67
C TRP A 408 11.10 17.51 -8.94
N GLY A 409 11.29 17.96 -7.70
CA GLY A 409 10.21 18.50 -6.88
C GLY A 409 9.14 17.48 -6.50
N TYR A 410 9.47 16.18 -6.54
CA TYR A 410 8.48 15.14 -6.24
C TYR A 410 8.04 15.17 -4.79
N ASP A 411 6.75 15.40 -4.53
CA ASP A 411 6.14 15.46 -3.19
C ASP A 411 5.25 14.24 -2.86
N GLY A 412 5.31 13.19 -3.67
CA GLY A 412 4.74 11.89 -3.33
C GLY A 412 5.60 11.08 -2.36
N ILE A 413 5.20 9.84 -2.07
CA ILE A 413 5.88 8.96 -1.13
C ILE A 413 7.10 8.31 -1.80
N VAL A 414 8.29 8.55 -1.24
CA VAL A 414 9.49 7.77 -1.58
C VAL A 414 9.58 6.59 -0.64
N ILE A 415 9.56 5.38 -1.21
CA ILE A 415 9.67 4.11 -0.48
C ILE A 415 10.92 3.36 -0.91
N THR A 416 11.58 2.66 0.02
CA THR A 416 12.71 1.79 -0.36
C THR A 416 12.22 0.56 -1.11
N ASP A 417 13.05 -0.04 -1.93
CA ASP A 417 12.88 -1.45 -2.31
C ASP A 417 12.93 -2.35 -1.06
N TYR A 418 12.62 -3.63 -1.20
CA TYR A 418 12.53 -4.61 -0.11
C TYR A 418 13.83 -4.70 0.70
N MET A 419 13.83 -4.19 1.93
CA MET A 419 15.01 -4.13 2.80
C MET A 419 15.40 -5.51 3.39
N ASP A 420 14.62 -6.55 3.13
CA ASP A 420 14.96 -7.93 3.45
C ASP A 420 15.88 -8.60 2.42
N LYS A 421 16.30 -7.88 1.37
CA LYS A 421 17.26 -8.35 0.37
C LYS A 421 18.67 -8.47 0.95
N SER A 422 19.39 -9.51 0.50
CA SER A 422 20.75 -9.85 1.00
C SER A 422 21.78 -8.74 0.80
N CYS A 423 21.68 -7.98 -0.30
CA CYS A 423 22.55 -6.83 -0.57
C CYS A 423 22.47 -5.73 0.52
N ILE A 424 21.41 -5.71 1.32
CA ILE A 424 21.24 -4.80 2.46
C ILE A 424 21.69 -5.47 3.76
N TYR A 425 21.00 -6.56 4.21
CA TYR A 425 21.22 -7.10 5.55
C TYR A 425 22.58 -7.77 5.76
N GLN A 426 23.34 -8.06 4.69
CA GLN A 426 24.73 -8.54 4.81
C GLN A 426 25.72 -7.39 5.07
N LYS A 427 25.36 -6.14 4.83
CA LYS A 427 26.23 -4.97 4.93
C LYS A 427 25.85 -4.02 6.06
N TYR A 428 24.56 -3.94 6.35
CA TYR A 428 23.99 -3.03 7.33
C TYR A 428 23.22 -3.80 8.39
N THR A 429 23.28 -3.37 9.62
CA THR A 429 22.32 -3.81 10.63
C THR A 429 20.92 -3.31 10.25
N TYR A 430 19.89 -3.95 10.77
CA TYR A 430 18.51 -3.54 10.49
C TYR A 430 18.22 -2.10 10.92
N ALA A 431 18.84 -1.66 12.02
CA ALA A 431 18.76 -0.30 12.52
C ALA A 431 19.45 0.69 11.55
N GLU A 432 20.72 0.41 11.17
CA GLU A 432 21.48 1.27 10.26
C GLU A 432 20.77 1.43 8.90
N ALA A 433 20.23 0.34 8.36
CA ALA A 433 19.50 0.38 7.11
C ALA A 433 18.23 1.25 7.21
N ALA A 434 17.44 1.07 8.27
CA ALA A 434 16.22 1.84 8.48
C ALA A 434 16.51 3.33 8.70
N VAL A 435 17.43 3.64 9.59
CA VAL A 435 17.82 5.03 9.90
C VAL A 435 18.41 5.70 8.65
N GLY A 436 19.34 5.02 7.96
CA GLY A 436 19.98 5.55 6.76
C GLY A 436 19.00 5.82 5.62
N ALA A 437 17.94 5.04 5.46
CA ALA A 437 16.89 5.31 4.48
C ALA A 437 16.12 6.61 4.79
N ILE A 438 15.71 6.79 6.05
CA ILE A 438 14.99 8.00 6.47
C ILE A 438 15.91 9.24 6.41
N GLU A 439 17.17 9.13 6.84
CA GLU A 439 18.16 10.21 6.71
C GLU A 439 18.38 10.61 5.25
N ALA A 440 18.40 9.64 4.34
CA ALA A 440 18.58 9.89 2.91
C ALA A 440 17.37 10.56 2.23
N GLY A 441 16.21 10.64 2.89
CA GLY A 441 15.01 11.30 2.35
C GLY A 441 13.84 10.36 2.02
N ALA A 442 13.97 9.05 2.24
CA ALA A 442 12.85 8.13 2.09
C ALA A 442 11.76 8.38 3.14
N ASP A 443 10.51 8.19 2.77
CA ASP A 443 9.37 8.35 3.66
C ASP A 443 8.94 7.02 4.28
N MET A 444 9.08 5.93 3.53
CA MET A 444 8.69 4.59 3.99
C MET A 444 9.79 3.56 3.75
N ILE A 445 9.82 2.58 4.63
CA ILE A 445 10.73 1.44 4.62
C ILE A 445 9.92 0.19 4.30
N LEU A 446 10.19 -0.44 3.14
CA LEU A 446 9.48 -1.63 2.71
C LEU A 446 10.17 -2.89 3.20
N SER A 447 9.41 -3.76 3.89
CA SER A 447 9.77 -5.17 4.12
C SER A 447 11.15 -5.38 4.77
N THR A 448 11.35 -4.86 5.99
CA THR A 448 12.59 -5.14 6.74
C THR A 448 12.60 -6.55 7.32
N LYS A 449 13.72 -7.28 7.20
CA LYS A 449 13.84 -8.67 7.71
C LYS A 449 13.60 -8.81 9.22
N ASN A 450 13.82 -7.74 10.00
CA ASN A 450 13.52 -7.70 11.43
C ASN A 450 12.90 -6.35 11.79
N PHE A 451 11.59 -6.28 11.72
CA PHE A 451 10.83 -5.07 12.00
C PHE A 451 11.15 -4.46 13.37
N ALA A 452 11.16 -5.27 14.44
CA ALA A 452 11.38 -4.77 15.79
C ALA A 452 12.74 -4.08 15.94
N LYS A 453 13.82 -4.62 15.32
CA LYS A 453 15.15 -4.00 15.37
C LYS A 453 15.21 -2.73 14.51
N SER A 454 14.57 -2.71 13.36
CA SER A 454 14.50 -1.51 12.50
C SER A 454 13.72 -0.39 13.20
N TYR A 455 12.56 -0.70 13.73
CA TYR A 455 11.71 0.22 14.50
C TYR A 455 12.43 0.81 15.71
N ASN A 456 13.03 -0.04 16.55
CA ASN A 456 13.81 0.43 17.69
C ASN A 456 15.02 1.26 17.26
N GLY A 457 15.62 0.97 16.10
CA GLY A 457 16.68 1.77 15.50
C GLY A 457 16.24 3.21 15.21
N ILE A 458 15.05 3.40 14.65
CA ILE A 458 14.47 4.73 14.42
C ILE A 458 14.27 5.47 15.74
N LEU A 459 13.66 4.83 16.76
CA LEU A 459 13.45 5.46 18.07
C LEU A 459 14.76 5.83 18.76
N ASP A 460 15.77 4.97 18.69
CA ASP A 460 17.09 5.25 19.24
C ASP A 460 17.80 6.41 18.51
N ALA A 461 17.62 6.51 17.18
CA ALA A 461 18.17 7.61 16.39
C ALA A 461 17.52 8.94 16.76
N VAL A 462 16.20 8.98 16.98
CA VAL A 462 15.49 10.16 17.48
C VAL A 462 15.99 10.55 18.88
N LYS A 463 16.06 9.60 19.78
CA LYS A 463 16.52 9.83 21.16
C LYS A 463 17.95 10.38 21.23
N LYS A 464 18.81 9.98 20.27
CA LYS A 464 20.19 10.47 20.14
C LYS A 464 20.32 11.78 19.36
N GLY A 465 19.23 12.30 18.79
CA GLY A 465 19.23 13.49 17.93
C GLY A 465 19.85 13.26 16.56
N GLN A 466 19.99 12.01 16.12
CA GLN A 466 20.45 11.64 14.77
C GLN A 466 19.34 11.84 13.75
N LEU A 467 18.10 11.45 14.08
CA LEU A 467 16.90 11.83 13.36
C LEU A 467 16.11 12.86 14.16
N THR A 468 15.59 13.88 13.51
CA THR A 468 14.69 14.84 14.17
C THR A 468 13.24 14.41 14.01
N GLU A 469 12.37 14.83 14.93
CA GLU A 469 10.94 14.57 14.82
C GLU A 469 10.36 15.27 13.59
N GLU A 470 10.85 16.47 13.24
CA GLU A 470 10.46 17.19 12.04
C GLU A 470 10.75 16.40 10.76
N ARG A 471 11.90 15.68 10.69
CA ARG A 471 12.19 14.81 9.54
C ARG A 471 11.16 13.70 9.40
N ILE A 472 10.74 13.12 10.51
CA ILE A 472 9.69 12.08 10.55
C ILE A 472 8.35 12.70 10.14
N ASP A 473 8.00 13.86 10.68
CA ASP A 473 6.75 14.58 10.38
C ASP A 473 6.65 14.97 8.90
N GLN A 474 7.75 15.32 8.24
CA GLN A 474 7.80 15.53 6.79
C GLN A 474 7.39 14.27 6.02
N SER A 475 7.87 13.11 6.43
CA SER A 475 7.47 11.84 5.82
C SER A 475 5.99 11.53 6.07
N LEU A 476 5.53 11.72 7.30
CA LEU A 476 4.14 11.48 7.68
C LEU A 476 3.18 12.43 6.95
N THR A 477 3.60 13.67 6.69
CA THR A 477 2.82 14.62 5.89
C THR A 477 2.53 14.04 4.51
N ARG A 478 3.52 13.53 3.79
CA ARG A 478 3.32 12.90 2.48
C ARG A 478 2.46 11.64 2.56
N ILE A 479 2.73 10.79 3.55
CA ILE A 479 1.99 9.55 3.79
C ILE A 479 0.50 9.85 4.04
N TYR A 480 0.19 10.80 4.93
CA TYR A 480 -1.20 11.11 5.27
C TYR A 480 -1.90 11.98 4.23
N LYS A 481 -1.19 12.83 3.47
CA LYS A 481 -1.77 13.49 2.28
C LYS A 481 -2.32 12.45 1.30
N VAL A 482 -1.54 11.41 0.96
CA VAL A 482 -2.02 10.34 0.07
C VAL A 482 -3.16 9.54 0.70
N LYS A 483 -3.08 9.20 2.00
CA LYS A 483 -4.15 8.43 2.69
C LYS A 483 -5.47 9.17 2.80
N PHE A 484 -5.44 10.50 2.90
CA PHE A 484 -6.63 11.31 3.15
C PHE A 484 -7.17 12.00 1.90
N ALA A 485 -6.43 12.01 0.79
CA ALA A 485 -6.85 12.66 -0.44
C ALA A 485 -8.30 12.25 -0.85
N SER A 486 -8.61 10.95 -0.82
CA SER A 486 -9.94 10.45 -1.15
C SER A 486 -11.06 10.81 -0.17
N LYS A 487 -10.72 11.40 1.00
CA LYS A 487 -11.69 11.82 2.02
C LYS A 487 -12.11 13.28 1.87
N VAL A 488 -11.44 14.02 1.00
CA VAL A 488 -11.71 15.43 0.75
C VAL A 488 -12.38 15.55 -0.61
N ALA A 489 -13.56 16.16 -0.64
CA ALA A 489 -14.32 16.37 -1.87
C ALA A 489 -13.54 17.29 -2.81
N GLY A 490 -13.39 16.87 -4.06
CA GLY A 490 -12.64 17.63 -5.08
C GLY A 490 -11.16 17.22 -5.24
N TYR A 491 -10.74 16.18 -4.52
CA TYR A 491 -9.38 15.62 -4.62
C TYR A 491 -9.37 14.32 -5.42
#